data_15c5dfec652802b2906842ea38c3b784
#
_entry.id   15c5dfec652802b2906842ea38c3b784
#
_cell.length_a   1.000
_cell.length_b   1.000
_cell.length_c   1.000
_cell.angle_alpha   90.00
_cell.angle_beta   90.00
_cell.angle_gamma   90.00
#
_symmetry.space_group_name_H-M   'P 1'
#
loop_
_entity.id
_entity.type
_entity.pdbx_description
1 polymer ?
#
loop_
_entity_poly.entity_id
_entity_poly.type
_entity_poly.pdbx_seq_one_letter_code
_entity_poly.pdbx_strand_id
1 'polypeptide(L)'
;MSSKEEILSILEAFASTDRMGSFFLDNATDDFLFIRPSGNPLDAKGFENMWSSGDLVLESAEITKVHKFELLGSNAAICVFTLGSKFTYKGTQNDDLPTVTSIFKKIDEKWKVAWMQRSSGQSDMTLWNE
;
A
#
# COMPACT_ATOMS: atom_id res chain seq x y z
N MET A 1 3.59 21.03 -7.20
CA MET A 1 4.13 19.72 -6.76
C MET A 1 4.65 18.93 -7.94
N SER A 2 5.77 18.27 -7.79
CA SER A 2 6.21 17.29 -8.77
C SER A 2 5.35 16.03 -8.69
N SER A 3 5.39 15.21 -9.75
CA SER A 3 4.68 13.92 -9.74
C SER A 3 5.13 13.03 -8.61
N LYS A 4 6.45 13.03 -8.32
CA LYS A 4 6.99 12.25 -7.20
C LYS A 4 6.39 12.71 -5.87
N GLU A 5 6.34 14.01 -5.64
CA GLU A 5 5.78 14.56 -4.40
C GLU A 5 4.30 14.23 -4.26
N GLU A 6 3.55 14.32 -5.35
CA GLU A 6 2.12 13.97 -5.35
C GLU A 6 1.89 12.51 -5.00
N ILE A 7 2.66 11.60 -5.63
CA ILE A 7 2.54 10.16 -5.38
C ILE A 7 2.95 9.81 -3.96
N LEU A 8 4.05 10.39 -3.45
CA LEU A 8 4.46 10.15 -2.07
C LEU A 8 3.43 10.66 -1.07
N SER A 9 2.77 11.79 -1.37
CA SER A 9 1.67 12.29 -0.53
C SER A 9 0.49 11.30 -0.50
N ILE A 10 0.16 10.69 -1.64
CA ILE A 10 -0.90 9.69 -1.71
C ILE A 10 -0.54 8.49 -0.85
N LEU A 11 0.71 8.02 -0.94
CA LEU A 11 1.17 6.87 -0.16
C LEU A 11 1.20 7.17 1.35
N GLU A 12 1.56 8.39 1.74
CA GLU A 12 1.52 8.79 3.14
C GLU A 12 0.09 8.82 3.67
N ALA A 13 -0.86 9.24 2.85
CA ALA A 13 -2.28 9.19 3.21
C ALA A 13 -2.79 7.75 3.33
N PHE A 14 -2.28 6.86 2.49
CA PHE A 14 -2.58 5.43 2.60
C PHE A 14 -2.07 4.86 3.93
N ALA A 15 -0.86 5.21 4.35
CA ALA A 15 -0.25 4.73 5.59
C ALA A 15 -0.85 5.44 6.80
N SER A 16 -2.16 5.31 6.98
CA SER A 16 -2.93 6.00 8.01
C SER A 16 -3.85 5.00 8.70
N THR A 17 -3.88 5.03 10.02
CA THR A 17 -4.74 4.13 10.80
C THR A 17 -6.22 4.39 10.57
N ASP A 18 -6.58 5.61 10.19
CA ASP A 18 -7.98 6.01 10.04
C ASP A 18 -8.56 5.69 8.66
N ARG A 19 -7.71 5.60 7.63
CA ARG A 19 -8.17 5.60 6.25
C ARG A 19 -7.70 4.44 5.40
N MET A 20 -6.76 3.62 5.89
CA MET A 20 -6.18 2.57 5.06
C MET A 20 -7.25 1.66 4.46
N GLY A 21 -8.23 1.25 5.26
CA GLY A 21 -9.27 0.33 4.78
C GLY A 21 -10.10 0.86 3.62
N SER A 22 -10.47 2.15 3.66
CA SER A 22 -11.32 2.76 2.63
C SER A 22 -10.53 3.52 1.57
N PHE A 23 -9.20 3.54 1.68
CA PHE A 23 -8.34 4.41 0.85
C PHE A 23 -8.55 4.18 -0.65
N PHE A 24 -8.60 2.91 -1.06
CA PHE A 24 -8.68 2.58 -2.48
C PHE A 24 -10.04 2.87 -3.11
N LEU A 25 -11.08 3.05 -2.29
CA LEU A 25 -12.40 3.42 -2.83
C LEU A 25 -12.37 4.77 -3.54
N ASP A 26 -11.53 5.69 -3.04
CA ASP A 26 -11.45 7.05 -3.58
C ASP A 26 -10.18 7.33 -4.38
N ASN A 27 -9.14 6.50 -4.21
CA ASN A 27 -7.81 6.82 -4.72
C ASN A 27 -7.25 5.77 -5.68
N ALA A 28 -8.07 4.84 -6.14
CA ALA A 28 -7.66 3.79 -7.05
C ALA A 28 -8.40 3.85 -8.38
N THR A 29 -7.80 3.22 -9.40
CA THR A 29 -8.46 3.05 -10.69
C THR A 29 -9.57 2.02 -10.56
N ASP A 30 -10.48 1.98 -11.55
CA ASP A 30 -11.62 1.06 -11.53
C ASP A 30 -11.18 -0.41 -11.58
N ASP A 31 -10.01 -0.69 -12.17
CA ASP A 31 -9.47 -2.04 -12.31
C ASP A 31 -8.38 -2.36 -11.29
N PHE A 32 -8.29 -1.57 -10.22
CA PHE A 32 -7.30 -1.75 -9.16
C PHE A 32 -7.33 -3.14 -8.57
N LEU A 33 -6.15 -3.70 -8.30
CA LEU A 33 -5.98 -4.94 -7.53
C LEU A 33 -4.92 -4.75 -6.46
N PHE A 34 -5.21 -5.30 -5.29
CA PHE A 34 -4.26 -5.43 -4.19
C PHE A 34 -3.91 -6.91 -4.03
N ILE A 35 -2.64 -7.25 -4.18
CA ILE A 35 -2.17 -8.63 -4.07
C ILE A 35 -1.53 -8.83 -2.72
N ARG A 36 -2.09 -9.75 -1.94
CA ARG A 36 -1.61 -10.10 -0.61
C ARG A 36 -0.50 -11.14 -0.70
N PRO A 37 0.31 -11.32 0.36
CA PRO A 37 1.33 -12.37 0.39
C PRO A 37 0.75 -13.78 0.12
N SER A 38 -0.51 -14.01 0.48
CA SER A 38 -1.21 -15.27 0.21
C SER A 38 -1.51 -15.47 -1.28
N GLY A 39 -1.31 -14.46 -2.12
CA GLY A 39 -1.63 -14.51 -3.54
C GLY A 39 -3.09 -14.31 -3.87
N ASN A 40 -3.94 -14.04 -2.89
CA ASN A 40 -5.38 -13.84 -3.07
C ASN A 40 -5.65 -12.36 -3.35
N PRO A 41 -5.90 -11.96 -4.61
CA PRO A 41 -6.07 -10.56 -4.96
C PRO A 41 -7.43 -10.01 -4.48
N LEU A 42 -7.42 -8.73 -4.14
CA LEU A 42 -8.62 -8.00 -3.73
C LEU A 42 -8.78 -6.76 -4.60
N ASP A 43 -10.00 -6.46 -4.99
CA ASP A 43 -10.31 -5.14 -5.54
C ASP A 43 -10.49 -4.14 -4.39
N ALA A 44 -10.78 -2.87 -4.72
CA ALA A 44 -10.90 -1.83 -3.69
C ALA A 44 -11.99 -2.16 -2.66
N LYS A 45 -13.11 -2.70 -3.12
CA LYS A 45 -14.22 -3.06 -2.24
C LYS A 45 -13.87 -4.27 -1.36
N GLY A 46 -13.18 -5.26 -1.92
CA GLY A 46 -12.73 -6.43 -1.16
C GLY A 46 -11.73 -6.04 -0.08
N PHE A 47 -10.84 -5.10 -0.38
CA PHE A 47 -9.89 -4.58 0.60
C PHE A 47 -10.62 -3.86 1.74
N GLU A 48 -11.58 -3.01 1.41
CA GLU A 48 -12.39 -2.31 2.42
C GLU A 48 -13.18 -3.30 3.27
N ASN A 49 -13.77 -4.33 2.68
CA ASN A 49 -14.51 -5.35 3.42
C ASN A 49 -13.63 -6.09 4.42
N MET A 50 -12.38 -6.36 4.07
CA MET A 50 -11.43 -7.01 4.97
C MET A 50 -11.21 -6.18 6.25
N TRP A 51 -11.16 -4.85 6.11
CA TRP A 51 -11.01 -3.95 7.27
C TRP A 51 -12.31 -3.78 8.05
N SER A 52 -13.45 -3.66 7.36
CA SER A 52 -14.74 -3.42 8.00
C SER A 52 -15.29 -4.65 8.72
N SER A 53 -14.78 -5.84 8.39
CA SER A 53 -15.17 -7.07 9.10
C SER A 53 -14.72 -7.07 10.57
N GLY A 54 -13.74 -6.23 10.92
CA GLY A 54 -13.17 -6.23 12.26
C GLY A 54 -12.08 -7.27 12.50
N ASP A 55 -11.83 -8.15 11.52
CA ASP A 55 -10.77 -9.15 11.63
C ASP A 55 -9.39 -8.52 11.61
N LEU A 56 -9.26 -7.38 10.98
CA LEU A 56 -8.00 -6.66 10.81
C LEU A 56 -8.11 -5.29 11.46
N VAL A 57 -7.25 -5.04 12.45
CA VAL A 57 -7.20 -3.76 13.16
C VAL A 57 -5.78 -3.21 13.07
N LEU A 58 -5.63 -2.05 12.43
CA LEU A 58 -4.34 -1.39 12.28
C LEU A 58 -4.03 -0.54 13.50
N GLU A 59 -2.88 -0.78 14.14
CA GLU A 59 -2.42 0.00 15.28
C GLU A 59 -1.53 1.15 14.85
N SER A 60 -0.62 0.91 13.89
CA SER A 60 0.25 1.94 13.35
C SER A 60 0.74 1.55 11.97
N ALA A 61 1.03 2.55 11.13
CA ALA A 61 1.62 2.35 9.82
C ALA A 61 2.45 3.56 9.44
N GLU A 62 3.62 3.32 8.81
CA GLU A 62 4.44 4.38 8.26
C GLU A 62 5.28 3.86 7.10
N ILE A 63 5.59 4.75 6.17
CA ILE A 63 6.54 4.45 5.10
C ILE A 63 7.93 4.72 5.66
N THR A 64 8.72 3.64 5.82
CA THR A 64 10.04 3.74 6.44
C THR A 64 11.12 4.07 5.43
N LYS A 65 10.94 3.65 4.17
CA LYS A 65 11.93 3.91 3.12
C LYS A 65 11.29 3.74 1.74
N VAL A 66 11.61 4.64 0.82
CA VAL A 66 11.29 4.52 -0.59
C VAL A 66 12.53 3.96 -1.30
N HIS A 67 12.41 2.77 -1.87
CA HIS A 67 13.52 2.09 -2.54
C HIS A 67 13.65 2.50 -4.00
N LYS A 68 12.53 2.78 -4.65
CA LYS A 68 12.50 3.11 -6.07
C LYS A 68 11.30 3.98 -6.38
N PHE A 69 11.52 5.00 -7.16
CA PHE A 69 10.46 5.78 -7.81
C PHE A 69 10.89 6.02 -9.25
N GLU A 70 9.99 5.73 -10.20
CA GLU A 70 10.27 5.95 -11.62
C GLU A 70 9.00 6.34 -12.36
N LEU A 71 9.08 7.38 -13.16
CA LEU A 71 8.00 7.71 -14.09
C LEU A 71 8.14 6.80 -15.32
N LEU A 72 7.04 6.18 -15.70
CA LEU A 72 6.95 5.31 -16.88
C LEU A 72 6.18 6.06 -17.96
N GLY A 73 6.82 7.06 -18.55
CA GLY A 73 6.15 8.02 -19.43
C GLY A 73 5.46 9.11 -18.62
N SER A 74 4.49 9.80 -19.24
CA SER A 74 3.83 10.96 -18.61
C SER A 74 2.63 10.57 -17.74
N ASN A 75 2.10 9.36 -17.90
CA ASN A 75 0.84 8.97 -17.27
C ASN A 75 0.91 7.73 -16.39
N ALA A 76 2.11 7.24 -16.12
CA ALA A 76 2.30 6.08 -15.24
C ALA A 76 3.56 6.22 -14.41
N ALA A 77 3.58 5.56 -13.25
CA ALA A 77 4.73 5.56 -12.36
C ALA A 77 4.77 4.28 -11.52
N ILE A 78 5.97 3.89 -11.12
CA ILE A 78 6.17 2.80 -10.16
C ILE A 78 6.83 3.37 -8.91
N CYS A 79 6.37 2.91 -7.74
CA CYS A 79 6.99 3.25 -6.47
C CYS A 79 7.10 2.00 -5.61
N VAL A 80 8.32 1.70 -5.15
CA VAL A 80 8.59 0.56 -4.28
C VAL A 80 9.06 1.09 -2.95
N PHE A 81 8.41 0.67 -1.87
CA PHE A 81 8.69 1.18 -0.54
C PHE A 81 8.52 0.10 0.51
N THR A 82 9.10 0.33 1.68
CA THR A 82 8.85 -0.50 2.86
C THR A 82 7.82 0.19 3.74
N LEU A 83 6.83 -0.58 4.15
CA LEU A 83 5.78 -0.14 5.07
C LEU A 83 6.00 -0.82 6.41
N GLY A 84 6.25 -0.02 7.46
CA GLY A 84 6.20 -0.54 8.82
C GLY A 84 4.76 -0.56 9.28
N SER A 85 4.26 -1.72 9.68
CA SER A 85 2.86 -1.83 10.12
C SER A 85 2.73 -2.74 11.33
N LYS A 86 1.95 -2.28 12.30
CA LYS A 86 1.56 -3.08 13.46
C LYS A 86 0.05 -3.26 13.39
N PHE A 87 -0.39 -4.49 13.36
CA PHE A 87 -1.81 -4.78 13.23
C PHE A 87 -2.15 -6.09 13.92
N THR A 88 -3.43 -6.24 14.25
CA THR A 88 -4.00 -7.49 14.76
C THR A 88 -4.89 -8.09 13.69
N TYR A 89 -4.65 -9.36 13.36
CA TYR A 89 -5.47 -10.09 12.40
C TYR A 89 -6.03 -11.32 13.08
N LYS A 90 -7.37 -11.37 13.20
CA LYS A 90 -8.09 -12.47 13.87
C LYS A 90 -7.49 -12.79 15.25
N GLY A 91 -7.19 -11.76 16.02
CA GLY A 91 -6.64 -11.88 17.36
C GLY A 91 -5.14 -12.08 17.46
N THR A 92 -4.43 -12.24 16.34
CA THR A 92 -2.97 -12.38 16.32
C THR A 92 -2.32 -11.05 16.00
N GLN A 93 -1.44 -10.59 16.88
CA GLN A 93 -0.69 -9.35 16.67
C GLN A 93 0.48 -9.58 15.73
N ASN A 94 0.64 -8.67 14.79
CA ASN A 94 1.71 -8.70 13.79
C ASN A 94 2.48 -7.38 13.77
N ASP A 95 3.79 -7.47 13.60
CA ASP A 95 4.68 -6.33 13.47
C ASP A 95 5.52 -6.58 12.22
N ASP A 96 5.06 -6.05 11.10
CA ASP A 96 5.60 -6.39 9.78
C ASP A 96 6.33 -5.24 9.11
N LEU A 97 7.31 -5.59 8.28
CA LEU A 97 8.05 -4.68 7.42
C LEU A 97 7.96 -5.16 5.96
N PRO A 98 6.76 -5.20 5.38
CA PRO A 98 6.65 -5.65 4.00
C PRO A 98 7.25 -4.65 3.02
N THR A 99 7.79 -5.18 1.92
CA THR A 99 8.11 -4.35 0.75
C THR A 99 6.88 -4.31 -0.14
N VAL A 100 6.47 -3.11 -0.51
CA VAL A 100 5.27 -2.89 -1.29
C VAL A 100 5.66 -2.31 -2.65
N THR A 101 5.15 -2.92 -3.71
CA THR A 101 5.27 -2.40 -5.07
C THR A 101 3.94 -1.81 -5.47
N SER A 102 3.96 -0.56 -5.92
CA SER A 102 2.75 0.14 -6.35
C SER A 102 2.93 0.72 -7.76
N ILE A 103 1.87 0.61 -8.56
CA ILE A 103 1.79 1.21 -9.88
C ILE A 103 0.72 2.29 -9.84
N PHE A 104 1.06 3.46 -10.33
CA PHE A 104 0.16 4.61 -10.41
C PHE A 104 -0.14 4.94 -11.86
N LYS A 105 -1.36 5.38 -12.10
CA LYS A 105 -1.77 5.92 -13.40
C LYS A 105 -2.35 7.31 -13.22
N LYS A 106 -2.06 8.20 -14.15
CA LYS A 106 -2.63 9.54 -14.15
C LYS A 106 -3.89 9.53 -15.01
N ILE A 107 -5.02 9.81 -14.37
CA ILE A 107 -6.35 9.81 -15.00
C ILE A 107 -7.00 11.16 -14.71
N ASP A 108 -7.37 11.87 -15.76
CA ASP A 108 -7.97 13.22 -15.65
C ASP A 108 -7.12 14.15 -14.77
N GLU A 109 -5.81 14.15 -15.03
CA GLU A 109 -4.82 14.97 -14.33
C GLU A 109 -4.62 14.60 -12.86
N LYS A 110 -5.12 13.43 -12.42
CA LYS A 110 -4.96 12.94 -11.05
C LYS A 110 -4.25 11.60 -11.03
N TRP A 111 -3.28 11.48 -10.13
CA TRP A 111 -2.62 10.20 -9.90
C TRP A 111 -3.53 9.28 -9.09
N LYS A 112 -3.69 8.04 -9.55
CA LYS A 112 -4.47 7.01 -8.85
C LYS A 112 -3.69 5.72 -8.79
N VAL A 113 -3.89 4.94 -7.72
CA VAL A 113 -3.25 3.63 -7.58
C VAL A 113 -3.96 2.65 -8.52
N ALA A 114 -3.17 1.99 -9.38
CA ALA A 114 -3.71 1.01 -10.32
C ALA A 114 -3.44 -0.42 -9.85
N TRP A 115 -2.41 -0.61 -9.05
CA TRP A 115 -1.99 -1.93 -8.61
C TRP A 115 -1.07 -1.80 -7.41
N MET A 116 -1.22 -2.70 -6.44
CA MET A 116 -0.35 -2.73 -5.28
C MET A 116 -0.16 -4.18 -4.84
N GLN A 117 1.08 -4.55 -4.57
CA GLN A 117 1.43 -5.87 -4.07
C GLN A 117 2.39 -5.74 -2.90
N ARG A 118 2.10 -6.45 -1.82
CA ARG A 118 3.01 -6.50 -0.69
C ARG A 118 3.62 -7.89 -0.55
N SER A 119 4.89 -7.91 -0.17
CA SER A 119 5.53 -9.16 0.26
C SER A 119 5.08 -9.50 1.67
N SER A 120 5.36 -10.73 2.11
CA SER A 120 5.32 -11.07 3.53
C SER A 120 6.52 -10.38 4.17
N GLY A 121 6.29 -9.47 5.10
CA GLY A 121 7.37 -8.76 5.75
C GLY A 121 7.72 -9.41 7.08
N GLN A 122 8.96 -9.18 7.53
CA GLN A 122 9.40 -9.60 8.86
C GLN A 122 9.98 -8.39 9.58
N SER A 123 9.76 -8.32 10.88
CA SER A 123 10.31 -7.24 11.70
C SER A 123 11.82 -7.37 11.91
N ASP A 124 12.41 -8.55 11.64
CA ASP A 124 13.84 -8.77 11.80
C ASP A 124 14.62 -8.25 10.59
N MET A 125 15.18 -7.06 10.74
CA MET A 125 15.93 -6.39 9.69
C MET A 125 17.28 -7.03 9.38
N THR A 126 17.76 -7.94 10.21
CA THR A 126 19.04 -8.59 9.95
C THR A 126 19.02 -9.46 8.71
N LEU A 127 17.84 -9.98 8.35
CA LEU A 127 17.66 -10.79 7.16
C LEU A 127 17.87 -10.01 5.86
N TRP A 128 17.80 -8.69 5.93
CA TRP A 128 17.92 -7.84 4.74
C TRP A 128 19.36 -7.64 4.28
N ASN A 129 20.30 -8.11 5.08
CA ASN A 129 21.74 -7.97 4.78
C ASN A 129 22.36 -9.24 4.20
N GLU A 130 21.56 -10.24 3.95
CA GLU A 130 22.00 -11.51 3.40
C GLU A 130 22.15 -11.50 1.88
#